data_8906d6b9d9440951406feeadc2b27b10
#
_entry.id   8906d6b9d9440951406feeadc2b27b10
#
_cell.length_a   1.000
_cell.length_b   1.000
_cell.length_c   1.000
_cell.angle_alpha   90.00
_cell.angle_beta   90.00
_cell.angle_gamma   90.00
#
_symmetry.space_group_name_H-M   'P 1'
#
loop_
_entity.id
_entity.type
_entity.pdbx_description
1 polymer ?
#
loop_
_entity_poly.entity_id
_entity_poly.type
_entity_poly.pdbx_seq_one_letter_code
_entity_poly.pdbx_strand_id
1 'polypeptide(L)'
;MATYNGEKYLSQQMNSILDQLGKSDELIIVDDLSGDRTIEIIKSFGDTRIKLIRNSNNSGVVKAFEKALDMASGDYIFLSDQDDVWLPDKVSAMMEKLDAGFDLVVSDAFILNKGIIQDQTFYSIRKSGPGFIKNAYKNTFIGCCMAFRAEYKKTILPIPERISMHDAWIGQLITIFGKVCFLDKPLIFYRRHDENVTSMSRGNLKSVARKRVVDLICLISRSIHVKRAGNQ
;
A
#
# COMPACT_ATOMS: atom_id res chain seq x y z
N MET A 1 -3.42 -2.44 -7.04
CA MET A 1 -4.57 -1.68 -6.46
C MET A 1 -5.63 -2.65 -5.97
N ALA A 2 -6.22 -2.41 -4.81
CA ALA A 2 -7.43 -3.12 -4.36
C ALA A 2 -8.63 -2.19 -4.52
N THR A 3 -9.78 -2.73 -4.99
CA THR A 3 -11.01 -1.97 -5.17
C THR A 3 -12.21 -2.68 -4.53
N TYR A 4 -13.10 -1.88 -3.91
CA TYR A 4 -14.40 -2.31 -3.41
C TYR A 4 -15.34 -1.11 -3.33
N ASN A 5 -16.41 -1.10 -4.15
CA ASN A 5 -17.37 -0.01 -4.25
C ASN A 5 -16.71 1.37 -4.40
N GLY A 6 -15.81 1.50 -5.39
CA GLY A 6 -14.96 2.67 -5.58
C GLY A 6 -15.45 3.65 -6.64
N GLU A 7 -16.68 3.52 -7.18
CA GLU A 7 -17.16 4.27 -8.36
C GLU A 7 -16.93 5.79 -8.26
N LYS A 8 -16.98 6.34 -7.05
CA LYS A 8 -16.94 7.78 -6.81
C LYS A 8 -15.58 8.43 -7.11
N TYR A 9 -14.47 7.71 -6.87
CA TYR A 9 -13.12 8.28 -6.92
C TYR A 9 -12.20 7.58 -7.91
N LEU A 10 -12.53 6.35 -8.29
CA LEU A 10 -11.65 5.45 -9.02
C LEU A 10 -11.16 6.04 -10.35
N SER A 11 -12.03 6.72 -11.12
CA SER A 11 -11.62 7.31 -12.39
C SER A 11 -10.49 8.32 -12.23
N GLN A 12 -10.55 9.18 -11.20
CA GLN A 12 -9.50 10.16 -10.92
C GLN A 12 -8.20 9.48 -10.53
N GLN A 13 -8.28 8.46 -9.67
CA GLN A 13 -7.11 7.70 -9.23
C GLN A 13 -6.46 6.97 -10.40
N MET A 14 -7.23 6.26 -11.23
CA MET A 14 -6.71 5.53 -12.37
C MET A 14 -6.02 6.44 -13.39
N ASN A 15 -6.61 7.59 -13.72
CA ASN A 15 -5.97 8.58 -14.59
C ASN A 15 -4.62 9.02 -14.02
N SER A 16 -4.56 9.39 -12.74
CA SER A 16 -3.32 9.86 -12.10
C SER A 16 -2.20 8.81 -12.07
N ILE A 17 -2.55 7.52 -12.10
CA ILE A 17 -1.60 6.41 -12.20
C ILE A 17 -1.19 6.21 -13.66
N LEU A 18 -2.15 6.03 -14.57
CA LEU A 18 -1.89 5.69 -15.97
C LEU A 18 -1.07 6.75 -16.70
N ASP A 19 -1.22 8.02 -16.32
CA ASP A 19 -0.42 9.15 -16.84
C ASP A 19 1.08 9.03 -16.51
N GLN A 20 1.45 8.22 -15.51
CA GLN A 20 2.84 8.02 -15.08
C GLN A 20 3.42 6.67 -15.47
N LEU A 21 2.60 5.75 -15.95
CA LEU A 21 3.04 4.42 -16.36
C LEU A 21 3.63 4.41 -17.78
N GLY A 22 4.78 3.75 -17.95
CA GLY A 22 5.34 3.43 -19.25
C GLY A 22 4.59 2.30 -19.97
N LYS A 23 4.99 2.01 -21.20
CA LYS A 23 4.36 0.96 -22.04
C LYS A 23 4.55 -0.44 -21.48
N SER A 24 5.65 -0.69 -20.76
CA SER A 24 6.00 -1.98 -20.14
C SER A 24 5.43 -2.15 -18.75
N ASP A 25 4.87 -1.10 -18.16
CA ASP A 25 4.34 -1.17 -16.80
C ASP A 25 2.91 -1.76 -16.80
N GLU A 26 2.47 -2.18 -15.62
CA GLU A 26 1.16 -2.79 -15.43
C GLU A 26 0.42 -2.17 -14.26
N LEU A 27 -0.90 -2.03 -14.38
CA LEU A 27 -1.81 -1.68 -13.29
C LEU A 27 -2.68 -2.89 -12.97
N ILE A 28 -2.30 -3.63 -11.92
CA ILE A 28 -3.07 -4.77 -11.44
C ILE A 28 -4.14 -4.28 -10.48
N ILE A 29 -5.40 -4.55 -10.81
CA ILE A 29 -6.57 -4.20 -10.01
C ILE A 29 -7.26 -5.47 -9.56
N VAL A 30 -7.34 -5.68 -8.24
CA VAL A 30 -8.15 -6.75 -7.65
C VAL A 30 -9.41 -6.13 -7.07
N ASP A 31 -10.53 -6.42 -7.71
CA ASP A 31 -11.85 -6.02 -7.25
C ASP A 31 -12.43 -7.06 -6.29
N ASP A 32 -12.75 -6.63 -5.09
CA ASP A 32 -13.21 -7.47 -3.99
C ASP A 32 -14.74 -7.61 -3.96
N LEU A 33 -15.33 -7.90 -5.13
CA LEU A 33 -16.76 -8.10 -5.35
C LEU A 33 -17.58 -6.80 -5.20
N SER A 34 -17.20 -5.73 -5.92
CA SER A 34 -17.98 -4.49 -5.97
C SER A 34 -19.39 -4.72 -6.52
N GLY A 35 -20.35 -4.02 -5.91
CA GLY A 35 -21.76 -4.02 -6.32
C GLY A 35 -22.20 -2.74 -7.05
N ASP A 36 -21.32 -1.75 -7.15
CA ASP A 36 -21.51 -0.48 -7.83
C ASP A 36 -20.89 -0.49 -9.25
N ARG A 37 -20.70 0.67 -9.85
CA ARG A 37 -20.15 0.81 -11.20
C ARG A 37 -18.62 0.69 -11.29
N THR A 38 -17.94 0.26 -10.23
CA THR A 38 -16.47 0.12 -10.18
C THR A 38 -15.92 -0.68 -11.37
N ILE A 39 -16.50 -1.85 -11.67
CA ILE A 39 -16.04 -2.72 -12.77
C ILE A 39 -16.25 -2.07 -14.14
N GLU A 40 -17.39 -1.41 -14.32
CA GLU A 40 -17.71 -0.70 -15.57
C GLU A 40 -16.71 0.43 -15.82
N ILE A 41 -16.39 1.20 -14.79
CA ILE A 41 -15.39 2.27 -14.83
C ILE A 41 -14.03 1.71 -15.23
N ILE A 42 -13.53 0.65 -14.59
CA ILE A 42 -12.23 0.06 -14.94
C ILE A 42 -12.20 -0.36 -16.40
N LYS A 43 -13.23 -1.06 -16.86
CA LYS A 43 -13.31 -1.55 -18.25
C LYS A 43 -13.41 -0.41 -19.28
N SER A 44 -14.01 0.73 -18.92
CA SER A 44 -14.15 1.87 -19.82
C SER A 44 -12.84 2.54 -20.21
N PHE A 45 -11.77 2.33 -19.46
CA PHE A 45 -10.44 2.87 -19.79
C PHE A 45 -9.86 2.24 -21.07
N GLY A 46 -10.13 0.96 -21.33
CA GLY A 46 -9.64 0.27 -22.53
C GLY A 46 -8.11 0.22 -22.64
N ASP A 47 -7.38 0.48 -21.54
CA ASP A 47 -5.91 0.51 -21.51
C ASP A 47 -5.35 -0.90 -21.33
N THR A 48 -4.45 -1.32 -22.21
CA THR A 48 -3.87 -2.66 -22.23
C THR A 48 -2.93 -2.94 -21.04
N ARG A 49 -2.48 -1.91 -20.33
CA ARG A 49 -1.67 -2.04 -19.11
C ARG A 49 -2.50 -2.46 -17.90
N ILE A 50 -3.82 -2.38 -17.98
CA ILE A 50 -4.72 -2.75 -16.87
C ILE A 50 -4.98 -4.25 -16.88
N LYS A 51 -4.71 -4.89 -15.73
CA LYS A 51 -5.05 -6.29 -15.45
C LYS A 51 -6.12 -6.34 -14.35
N LEU A 52 -7.37 -6.53 -14.74
CA LEU A 52 -8.49 -6.60 -13.78
C LEU A 52 -8.78 -8.04 -13.38
N ILE A 53 -8.79 -8.28 -12.07
CA ILE A 53 -9.20 -9.54 -11.45
C ILE A 53 -10.38 -9.26 -10.53
N ARG A 54 -11.48 -9.99 -10.67
CA ARG A 54 -12.63 -9.91 -9.77
C ARG A 54 -12.64 -11.11 -8.83
N ASN A 55 -12.77 -10.87 -7.53
CA ASN A 55 -12.96 -11.93 -6.55
C ASN A 55 -14.39 -12.48 -6.62
N SER A 56 -14.55 -13.75 -6.27
CA SER A 56 -15.86 -14.41 -6.19
C SER A 56 -16.61 -14.13 -4.88
N ASN A 57 -15.91 -13.62 -3.88
CA ASN A 57 -16.43 -13.22 -2.57
C ASN A 57 -15.62 -12.03 -2.06
N ASN A 58 -16.21 -11.21 -1.17
CA ASN A 58 -15.48 -10.17 -0.49
C ASN A 58 -14.57 -10.81 0.56
N SER A 59 -13.26 -10.72 0.33
CA SER A 59 -12.22 -11.32 1.16
C SER A 59 -11.46 -10.29 2.00
N GLY A 60 -11.74 -9.02 1.79
CA GLY A 60 -11.14 -7.89 2.48
C GLY A 60 -9.85 -7.38 1.84
N VAL A 61 -9.51 -6.14 2.19
CA VAL A 61 -8.40 -5.38 1.57
C VAL A 61 -7.06 -6.11 1.62
N VAL A 62 -6.73 -6.80 2.73
CA VAL A 62 -5.46 -7.52 2.89
C VAL A 62 -5.33 -8.64 1.86
N LYS A 63 -6.40 -9.43 1.66
CA LYS A 63 -6.41 -10.53 0.68
C LYS A 63 -6.44 -10.02 -0.76
N ALA A 64 -7.10 -8.91 -1.03
CA ALA A 64 -7.07 -8.27 -2.33
C ALA A 64 -5.65 -7.80 -2.68
N PHE A 65 -4.92 -7.17 -1.75
CA PHE A 65 -3.51 -6.82 -1.95
C PHE A 65 -2.60 -8.05 -2.06
N GLU A 66 -2.81 -9.09 -1.24
CA GLU A 66 -2.05 -10.35 -1.37
C GLU A 66 -2.15 -10.92 -2.78
N LYS A 67 -3.36 -11.00 -3.32
CA LYS A 67 -3.60 -11.49 -4.68
C LYS A 67 -2.98 -10.59 -5.75
N ALA A 68 -3.09 -9.27 -5.60
CA ALA A 68 -2.46 -8.33 -6.51
C ALA A 68 -0.93 -8.46 -6.51
N LEU A 69 -0.32 -8.62 -5.33
CA LEU A 69 1.11 -8.82 -5.17
C LEU A 69 1.58 -10.15 -5.80
N ASP A 70 0.83 -11.22 -5.61
CA ASP A 70 1.17 -12.53 -6.19
C ASP A 70 1.24 -12.46 -7.72
N MET A 71 0.32 -11.73 -8.33
CA MET A 71 0.22 -11.56 -9.79
C MET A 71 1.19 -10.52 -10.38
N ALA A 72 1.79 -9.67 -9.55
CA ALA A 72 2.69 -8.64 -10.03
C ALA A 72 3.96 -9.24 -10.66
N SER A 73 4.34 -8.77 -11.86
CA SER A 73 5.47 -9.25 -12.62
C SER A 73 6.61 -8.24 -12.81
N GLY A 74 6.37 -6.96 -12.51
CA GLY A 74 7.39 -5.91 -12.60
C GLY A 74 8.47 -6.01 -11.51
N ASP A 75 9.60 -5.34 -11.73
CA ASP A 75 10.76 -5.31 -10.81
C ASP A 75 10.50 -4.46 -9.57
N TYR A 76 9.61 -3.50 -9.68
CA TYR A 76 9.22 -2.58 -8.63
C TYR A 76 7.70 -2.59 -8.45
N ILE A 77 7.25 -2.52 -7.21
CA ILE A 77 5.84 -2.57 -6.86
C ILE A 77 5.44 -1.29 -6.15
N PHE A 78 4.44 -0.60 -6.69
CA PHE A 78 3.79 0.56 -6.09
C PHE A 78 2.42 0.14 -5.57
N LEU A 79 2.17 0.36 -4.28
CA LEU A 79 0.83 0.11 -3.73
C LEU A 79 -0.08 1.31 -4.01
N SER A 80 -1.37 1.04 -4.21
CA SER A 80 -2.36 2.08 -4.47
C SER A 80 -3.73 1.67 -3.93
N ASP A 81 -4.37 2.59 -3.23
CA ASP A 81 -5.78 2.52 -2.88
C ASP A 81 -6.62 3.11 -4.03
N GLN A 82 -7.94 2.93 -4.00
CA GLN A 82 -8.85 3.29 -5.10
C GLN A 82 -9.28 4.76 -5.11
N ASP A 83 -9.03 5.50 -4.05
CA ASP A 83 -9.70 6.76 -3.69
C ASP A 83 -8.75 7.96 -3.54
N ASP A 84 -7.45 7.75 -3.76
CA ASP A 84 -6.42 8.79 -3.69
C ASP A 84 -6.18 9.47 -5.05
N VAL A 85 -5.16 10.31 -5.13
CA VAL A 85 -4.67 10.89 -6.40
C VAL A 85 -3.15 10.98 -6.36
N TRP A 86 -2.46 10.34 -7.31
CA TRP A 86 -1.02 10.46 -7.43
C TRP A 86 -0.62 11.83 -8.01
N LEU A 87 0.40 12.46 -7.43
CA LEU A 87 0.99 13.66 -8.01
C LEU A 87 1.94 13.29 -9.17
N PRO A 88 2.14 14.18 -10.15
CA PRO A 88 2.79 13.84 -11.42
C PRO A 88 4.18 13.24 -11.33
N ASP A 89 4.95 13.54 -10.30
CA ASP A 89 6.32 13.08 -10.11
C ASP A 89 6.46 11.91 -9.08
N LYS A 90 5.35 11.27 -8.72
CA LYS A 90 5.39 10.18 -7.72
C LYS A 90 6.25 9.02 -8.17
N VAL A 91 6.05 8.51 -9.36
CA VAL A 91 6.80 7.36 -9.86
C VAL A 91 8.28 7.73 -9.99
N SER A 92 8.62 8.82 -10.67
CA SER A 92 10.01 9.21 -10.90
C SER A 92 10.78 9.49 -9.60
N ALA A 93 10.18 10.22 -8.65
CA ALA A 93 10.83 10.54 -7.38
C ALA A 93 11.06 9.32 -6.49
N MET A 94 10.13 8.35 -6.50
CA MET A 94 10.31 7.13 -5.72
C MET A 94 11.28 6.16 -6.40
N MET A 95 11.26 6.07 -7.74
CA MET A 95 12.25 5.30 -8.51
C MET A 95 13.68 5.79 -8.29
N GLU A 96 13.90 7.11 -8.25
CA GLU A 96 15.23 7.67 -7.92
C GLU A 96 15.81 7.08 -6.62
N LYS A 97 14.98 6.90 -5.59
CA LYS A 97 15.44 6.33 -4.32
C LYS A 97 15.63 4.81 -4.38
N LEU A 98 14.75 4.10 -5.11
CA LEU A 98 14.92 2.67 -5.35
C LEU A 98 16.20 2.39 -6.14
N ASP A 99 16.49 3.19 -7.17
CA ASP A 99 17.73 3.09 -7.98
C ASP A 99 18.99 3.46 -7.16
N ALA A 100 18.86 4.37 -6.19
CA ALA A 100 19.92 4.68 -5.22
C ALA A 100 20.18 3.55 -4.19
N GLY A 101 19.49 2.40 -4.29
CA GLY A 101 19.74 1.20 -3.51
C GLY A 101 18.91 1.08 -2.24
N PHE A 102 17.80 1.79 -2.13
CA PHE A 102 16.78 1.51 -1.13
C PHE A 102 15.86 0.38 -1.62
N ASP A 103 15.32 -0.38 -0.68
CA ASP A 103 14.45 -1.54 -0.95
C ASP A 103 12.98 -1.18 -0.81
N LEU A 104 12.67 -0.22 0.06
CA LEU A 104 11.35 0.37 0.25
C LEU A 104 11.49 1.89 0.32
N VAL A 105 10.63 2.58 -0.40
CA VAL A 105 10.43 4.03 -0.30
C VAL A 105 9.02 4.29 0.19
N VAL A 106 8.89 5.13 1.20
CA VAL A 106 7.61 5.63 1.69
C VAL A 106 7.60 7.14 1.47
N SER A 107 6.67 7.66 0.71
CA SER A 107 6.51 9.11 0.51
C SER A 107 5.60 9.71 1.57
N ASP A 108 5.66 11.03 1.73
CA ASP A 108 4.64 11.76 2.46
C ASP A 108 3.36 11.92 1.61
N ALA A 109 2.29 12.42 2.21
CA ALA A 109 1.01 12.67 1.57
C ALA A 109 0.38 14.00 2.03
N PHE A 110 -0.19 14.75 1.10
CA PHE A 110 -1.16 15.79 1.45
C PHE A 110 -2.47 15.13 1.85
N ILE A 111 -3.11 15.64 2.89
CA ILE A 111 -4.41 15.14 3.32
C ILE A 111 -5.51 15.92 2.62
N LEU A 112 -6.33 15.22 1.83
CA LEU A 112 -7.48 15.78 1.14
C LEU A 112 -8.76 15.39 1.88
N ASN A 113 -9.33 16.31 2.65
CA ASN A 113 -10.54 16.07 3.41
C ASN A 113 -11.72 16.86 2.82
N LYS A 114 -12.76 16.16 2.37
CA LYS A 114 -13.96 16.75 1.72
C LYS A 114 -13.59 17.75 0.60
N GLY A 115 -12.59 17.45 -0.19
CA GLY A 115 -12.13 18.29 -1.29
C GLY A 115 -11.18 19.44 -0.90
N ILE A 116 -10.83 19.59 0.38
CA ILE A 116 -9.94 20.63 0.89
C ILE A 116 -8.62 20.02 1.31
N ILE A 117 -7.52 20.53 0.75
CA ILE A 117 -6.17 20.13 1.16
C ILE A 117 -5.89 20.74 2.53
N GLN A 118 -5.45 19.91 3.48
CA GLN A 118 -5.12 20.33 4.83
C GLN A 118 -3.70 20.92 4.87
N ASP A 119 -3.44 21.86 5.79
CA ASP A 119 -2.12 22.47 5.98
C ASP A 119 -1.05 21.48 6.45
N GLN A 120 -1.47 20.43 7.15
CA GLN A 120 -0.59 19.40 7.68
C GLN A 120 -0.54 18.19 6.78
N THR A 121 0.68 17.68 6.54
CA THR A 121 0.91 16.42 5.82
C THR A 121 0.71 15.22 6.73
N PHE A 122 0.63 14.03 6.12
CA PHE A 122 0.54 12.78 6.87
C PHE A 122 1.75 12.59 7.81
N TYR A 123 2.96 12.90 7.33
CA TYR A 123 4.18 12.77 8.13
C TYR A 123 4.17 13.70 9.35
N SER A 124 3.72 14.94 9.17
CA SER A 124 3.66 15.89 10.29
C SER A 124 2.69 15.45 11.39
N ILE A 125 1.52 14.89 11.02
CA ILE A 125 0.50 14.39 11.95
C ILE A 125 0.92 13.08 12.62
N ARG A 126 1.43 12.14 11.83
CA ARG A 126 1.75 10.79 12.32
C ARG A 126 3.13 10.72 12.97
N LYS A 127 3.98 11.72 12.72
CA LYS A 127 5.40 11.72 13.07
C LYS A 127 6.11 10.54 12.40
N SER A 128 5.84 10.35 11.09
CA SER A 128 6.36 9.23 10.31
C SER A 128 7.88 9.24 10.26
N GLY A 129 8.48 8.09 9.99
CA GLY A 129 9.93 7.99 9.87
C GLY A 129 10.47 6.59 10.20
N PRO A 130 11.78 6.40 10.01
CA PRO A 130 12.42 5.10 10.16
C PRO A 130 12.41 4.58 11.60
N GLY A 131 12.67 3.29 11.74
CA GLY A 131 12.84 2.60 13.02
C GLY A 131 11.80 1.50 13.24
N PHE A 132 12.31 0.26 13.40
CA PHE A 132 11.48 -0.92 13.62
C PHE A 132 10.60 -0.79 14.87
N ILE A 133 11.19 -0.47 16.02
CA ILE A 133 10.47 -0.37 17.31
C ILE A 133 9.40 0.71 17.25
N LYS A 134 9.74 1.88 16.69
CA LYS A 134 8.81 2.99 16.50
C LYS A 134 7.57 2.56 15.71
N ASN A 135 7.77 1.90 14.57
CA ASN A 135 6.71 1.46 13.70
C ASN A 135 5.96 0.22 14.23
N ALA A 136 6.60 -0.64 15.00
CA ALA A 136 5.92 -1.72 15.70
C ALA A 136 4.95 -1.20 16.77
N TYR A 137 5.33 -0.15 17.49
CA TYR A 137 4.45 0.51 18.47
C TYR A 137 3.36 1.36 17.80
N LYS A 138 3.76 2.26 16.89
CA LYS A 138 2.85 3.15 16.16
C LYS A 138 3.17 3.05 14.67
N ASN A 139 2.40 2.21 13.95
CA ASN A 139 2.57 2.10 12.50
C ASN A 139 2.47 3.47 11.83
N THR A 140 3.49 3.85 11.08
CA THR A 140 3.52 5.05 10.25
C THR A 140 3.71 4.73 8.77
N PHE A 141 3.72 3.47 8.40
CA PHE A 141 3.57 3.06 7.02
C PHE A 141 2.14 3.35 6.55
N ILE A 142 2.02 3.76 5.32
CA ILE A 142 0.75 4.02 4.64
C ILE A 142 0.85 3.41 3.25
N GLY A 143 0.01 2.44 2.95
CA GLY A 143 0.12 1.59 1.76
C GLY A 143 0.22 2.39 0.48
N CYS A 144 -0.69 3.31 0.24
CA CYS A 144 -0.73 4.13 -0.97
C CYS A 144 0.51 5.04 -1.17
N CYS A 145 1.37 5.20 -0.16
CA CYS A 145 2.64 5.92 -0.23
C CYS A 145 3.86 5.02 -0.41
N MET A 146 3.69 3.70 -0.56
CA MET A 146 4.78 2.73 -0.58
C MET A 146 5.13 2.27 -1.98
N ALA A 147 6.45 2.20 -2.27
CA ALA A 147 7.01 1.47 -3.41
C ALA A 147 8.21 0.65 -2.95
N PHE A 148 8.37 -0.57 -3.48
CA PHE A 148 9.43 -1.49 -3.06
C PHE A 148 9.86 -2.44 -4.18
N ARG A 149 11.03 -3.07 -4.00
CA ARG A 149 11.57 -4.07 -4.92
C ARG A 149 10.77 -5.37 -4.88
N ALA A 150 10.42 -5.89 -6.05
CA ALA A 150 9.60 -7.10 -6.18
C ALA A 150 10.25 -8.35 -5.59
N GLU A 151 11.58 -8.40 -5.43
CA GLU A 151 12.29 -9.51 -4.78
C GLU A 151 11.79 -9.79 -3.35
N TYR A 152 11.26 -8.76 -2.66
CA TYR A 152 10.65 -8.91 -1.33
C TYR A 152 9.31 -9.65 -1.34
N LYS A 153 8.70 -9.92 -2.51
CA LYS A 153 7.47 -10.74 -2.59
C LYS A 153 7.63 -12.07 -1.87
N LYS A 154 8.78 -12.74 -2.02
CA LYS A 154 9.09 -14.03 -1.37
C LYS A 154 9.09 -13.94 0.15
N THR A 155 9.49 -12.78 0.68
CA THR A 155 9.48 -12.50 2.12
C THR A 155 8.11 -12.12 2.63
N ILE A 156 7.33 -11.41 1.81
CA ILE A 156 6.00 -10.86 2.16
C ILE A 156 4.92 -11.95 2.08
N LEU A 157 4.93 -12.74 1.01
CA LEU A 157 3.89 -13.72 0.71
C LEU A 157 4.15 -15.11 1.34
N PRO A 158 3.10 -15.83 1.72
CA PRO A 158 1.71 -15.37 1.85
C PRO A 158 1.54 -14.42 3.03
N ILE A 159 0.57 -13.50 2.94
CA ILE A 159 0.25 -12.58 4.03
C ILE A 159 -0.57 -13.32 5.10
N PRO A 160 -0.15 -13.34 6.40
CA PRO A 160 -0.92 -14.03 7.42
C PRO A 160 -2.28 -13.38 7.64
N GLU A 161 -3.34 -14.17 7.78
CA GLU A 161 -4.71 -13.69 7.98
C GLU A 161 -4.92 -12.87 9.27
N ARG A 162 -4.04 -13.08 10.25
CA ARG A 162 -4.16 -12.48 11.58
C ARG A 162 -3.57 -11.09 11.69
N ILE A 163 -2.85 -10.61 10.68
CA ILE A 163 -2.22 -9.28 10.73
C ILE A 163 -3.25 -8.17 10.68
N SER A 164 -2.88 -7.04 11.24
CA SER A 164 -3.78 -5.88 11.29
C SER A 164 -3.96 -5.20 9.94
N MET A 165 -2.88 -5.03 9.16
CA MET A 165 -2.89 -4.36 7.86
C MET A 165 -1.67 -4.77 7.02
N HIS A 166 -1.84 -4.82 5.70
CA HIS A 166 -0.81 -5.22 4.74
C HIS A 166 0.37 -4.24 4.70
N ASP A 167 0.13 -2.94 4.84
CA ASP A 167 1.16 -1.90 4.83
C ASP A 167 2.15 -2.03 6.00
N ALA A 168 1.65 -2.25 7.21
CA ALA A 168 2.47 -2.52 8.38
C ALA A 168 3.29 -3.80 8.21
N TRP A 169 2.69 -4.85 7.67
CA TRP A 169 3.36 -6.13 7.40
C TRP A 169 4.51 -5.97 6.41
N ILE A 170 4.24 -5.38 5.26
CA ILE A 170 5.24 -5.14 4.21
C ILE A 170 6.36 -4.24 4.72
N GLY A 171 5.99 -3.09 5.28
CA GLY A 171 6.96 -2.10 5.76
C GLY A 171 7.88 -2.64 6.85
N GLN A 172 7.35 -3.40 7.81
CA GLN A 172 8.16 -4.00 8.88
C GLN A 172 9.07 -5.11 8.37
N LEU A 173 8.60 -5.98 7.47
CA LEU A 173 9.45 -7.03 6.89
C LEU A 173 10.61 -6.43 6.11
N ILE A 174 10.36 -5.44 5.27
CA ILE A 174 11.44 -4.79 4.52
C ILE A 174 12.36 -4.00 5.47
N THR A 175 11.85 -3.44 6.58
CA THR A 175 12.71 -2.84 7.61
C THR A 175 13.66 -3.85 8.28
N ILE A 176 13.24 -5.12 8.41
CA ILE A 176 14.09 -6.18 9.01
C ILE A 176 15.18 -6.67 8.04
N PHE A 177 14.89 -6.75 6.76
CA PHE A 177 15.73 -7.41 5.77
C PHE A 177 16.40 -6.48 4.77
N GLY A 178 16.03 -5.19 4.73
CA GLY A 178 16.47 -4.25 3.71
C GLY A 178 16.60 -2.82 4.22
N LYS A 179 16.76 -1.90 3.27
CA LYS A 179 16.96 -0.47 3.49
C LYS A 179 15.69 0.31 3.17
N VAL A 180 15.19 1.07 4.13
CA VAL A 180 13.95 1.86 4.00
C VAL A 180 14.25 3.35 3.94
N CYS A 181 13.70 4.02 2.93
CA CYS A 181 13.72 5.48 2.79
C CYS A 181 12.34 6.05 3.16
N PHE A 182 12.29 6.97 4.10
CA PHE A 182 11.15 7.85 4.31
C PHE A 182 11.42 9.15 3.57
N LEU A 183 10.81 9.30 2.39
CA LEU A 183 10.99 10.47 1.51
C LEU A 183 10.09 11.60 2.00
N ASP A 184 10.69 12.67 2.50
CA ASP A 184 9.99 13.87 2.99
C ASP A 184 9.52 14.75 1.81
N LYS A 185 8.66 14.15 0.98
CA LYS A 185 8.01 14.78 -0.16
C LYS A 185 6.61 14.24 -0.30
N PRO A 186 5.56 15.07 -0.19
CA PRO A 186 4.20 14.65 -0.48
C PRO A 186 4.06 14.34 -1.98
N LEU A 187 3.67 13.11 -2.29
CA LEU A 187 3.55 12.61 -3.67
C LEU A 187 2.15 12.09 -3.99
N ILE A 188 1.22 12.27 -3.07
CA ILE A 188 -0.17 11.89 -3.27
C ILE A 188 -1.11 12.84 -2.51
N PHE A 189 -2.33 13.00 -2.98
CA PHE A 189 -3.45 13.46 -2.20
C PHE A 189 -4.13 12.26 -1.56
N TYR A 190 -3.89 12.05 -0.26
CA TYR A 190 -4.53 11.01 0.53
C TYR A 190 -5.94 11.47 0.92
N ARG A 191 -6.94 10.83 0.31
CA ARG A 191 -8.34 11.24 0.47
C ARG A 191 -8.95 10.68 1.75
N ARG A 192 -9.65 11.57 2.47
CA ARG A 192 -10.40 11.21 3.69
C ARG A 192 -11.89 11.39 3.44
N HIS A 193 -12.62 10.31 3.67
CA HIS A 193 -14.08 10.24 3.64
C HIS A 193 -14.57 9.17 4.64
N ASP A 194 -15.87 9.11 4.86
CA ASP A 194 -16.45 8.27 5.92
C ASP A 194 -16.31 6.74 5.65
N GLU A 195 -16.06 6.36 4.42
CA GLU A 195 -15.92 4.95 3.97
C GLU A 195 -14.47 4.44 4.02
N ASN A 196 -13.48 5.24 4.45
CA ASN A 196 -12.12 4.76 4.56
C ASN A 196 -12.01 3.62 5.60
N VAL A 197 -11.35 2.53 5.22
CA VAL A 197 -11.12 1.35 6.08
C VAL A 197 -10.37 1.72 7.37
N THR A 198 -9.47 2.70 7.30
CA THR A 198 -8.66 3.15 8.43
C THR A 198 -9.26 4.39 9.09
N SER A 199 -9.79 4.24 10.32
CA SER A 199 -10.21 5.38 11.13
C SER A 199 -9.00 6.13 11.69
N MET A 200 -9.06 7.48 11.71
CA MET A 200 -8.08 8.31 12.42
C MET A 200 -8.34 8.36 13.94
N SER A 201 -9.50 7.88 14.40
CA SER A 201 -9.82 7.83 15.82
C SER A 201 -8.98 6.76 16.53
N ARG A 202 -8.61 7.04 17.79
CA ARG A 202 -7.94 6.05 18.65
C ARG A 202 -8.92 4.93 18.96
N GLY A 203 -8.67 3.73 18.45
CA GLY A 203 -9.39 2.54 18.87
C GLY A 203 -9.15 2.21 20.36
N ASN A 204 -9.92 1.27 20.90
CA ASN A 204 -9.72 0.80 22.28
C ASN A 204 -8.27 0.32 22.46
N LEU A 205 -7.55 0.90 23.43
CA LEU A 205 -6.12 0.64 23.69
C LEU A 205 -5.80 -0.86 23.84
N LYS A 206 -6.68 -1.63 24.49
CA LYS A 206 -6.51 -3.09 24.63
C LYS A 206 -6.58 -3.81 23.29
N SER A 207 -7.50 -3.41 22.41
CA SER A 207 -7.62 -3.97 21.05
C SER A 207 -6.40 -3.63 20.20
N VAL A 208 -5.92 -2.39 20.27
CA VAL A 208 -4.70 -1.96 19.55
C VAL A 208 -3.48 -2.74 20.04
N ALA A 209 -3.29 -2.86 21.36
CA ALA A 209 -2.17 -3.63 21.93
C ALA A 209 -2.20 -5.10 21.50
N ARG A 210 -3.40 -5.75 21.55
CA ARG A 210 -3.56 -7.13 21.09
C ARG A 210 -3.17 -7.29 19.62
N LYS A 211 -3.63 -6.39 18.74
CA LYS A 211 -3.25 -6.42 17.31
C LYS A 211 -1.74 -6.30 17.13
N ARG A 212 -1.07 -5.40 17.86
CA ARG A 212 0.39 -5.22 17.78
C ARG A 212 1.17 -6.45 18.23
N VAL A 213 0.70 -7.14 19.27
CA VAL A 213 1.31 -8.41 19.73
C VAL A 213 1.17 -9.48 18.64
N VAL A 214 0.00 -9.61 18.02
CA VAL A 214 -0.22 -10.57 16.93
C VAL A 214 0.66 -10.25 15.74
N ASP A 215 0.71 -8.98 15.31
CA ASP A 215 1.58 -8.52 14.21
C ASP A 215 3.06 -8.89 14.50
N LEU A 216 3.54 -8.65 15.73
CA LEU A 216 4.91 -8.95 16.13
C LEU A 216 5.19 -10.46 16.10
N ILE A 217 4.28 -11.29 16.61
CA ILE A 217 4.42 -12.75 16.56
C ILE A 217 4.53 -13.23 15.11
N CYS A 218 3.67 -12.74 14.23
CA CYS A 218 3.71 -13.07 12.80
C CYS A 218 5.05 -12.63 12.17
N LEU A 219 5.54 -11.43 12.47
CA LEU A 219 6.81 -10.92 11.98
C LEU A 219 8.01 -11.79 12.44
N ILE A 220 8.05 -12.17 13.70
CA ILE A 220 9.11 -13.03 14.25
C ILE A 220 9.07 -14.40 13.57
N SER A 221 7.89 -15.02 13.46
CA SER A 221 7.72 -16.32 12.82
C SER A 221 8.20 -16.28 11.36
N ARG A 222 7.79 -15.27 10.59
CA ARG A 222 8.21 -15.08 9.20
C ARG A 222 9.71 -14.85 9.09
N SER A 223 10.28 -14.02 9.96
CA SER A 223 11.73 -13.71 9.94
C SER A 223 12.58 -14.95 10.20
N ILE A 224 12.16 -15.83 11.09
CA ILE A 224 12.84 -17.10 11.34
C ILE A 224 12.76 -18.00 10.11
N HIS A 225 11.57 -18.09 9.49
CA HIS A 225 11.38 -18.92 8.31
C HIS A 225 12.26 -18.45 7.13
N VAL A 226 12.28 -17.15 6.84
CA VAL A 226 13.07 -16.56 5.75
C VAL A 226 14.58 -16.80 5.95
N LYS A 227 15.09 -16.61 7.20
CA LYS A 227 16.50 -16.86 7.52
C LYS A 227 16.88 -18.32 7.34
N ARG A 228 16.00 -19.27 7.68
CA ARG A 228 16.26 -20.70 7.47
C ARG A 228 16.28 -21.08 6.00
N ALA A 229 15.40 -20.52 5.19
CA ALA A 229 15.36 -20.78 3.75
C ALA A 229 16.56 -20.15 3.00
N GLY A 230 17.12 -19.04 3.49
CA GLY A 230 18.29 -18.40 2.89
C GLY A 230 19.65 -19.06 3.27
N ASN A 231 19.65 -20.00 4.22
CA ASN A 231 20.83 -20.75 4.64
C ASN A 231 20.90 -22.16 4.01
N GLN A 232 19.97 -22.52 3.15
CA GLN A 232 19.97 -23.75 2.33
C GLN A 232 20.29 -23.40 0.87
#